data_f655cf2499060e50054f45aeb0311a98
#
_entry.id   f655cf2499060e50054f45aeb0311a98
#
_cell.length_a   1.000
_cell.length_b   1.000
_cell.length_c   1.000
_cell.angle_alpha   90.00
_cell.angle_beta   90.00
_cell.angle_gamma   90.00
#
_symmetry.space_group_name_H-M   'P 1'
#
loop_
_entity.id
_entity.type
_entity.pdbx_description
1 polymer ?
#
loop_
_entity_poly.entity_id
_entity_poly.type
_entity_poly.pdbx_seq_one_letter_code
_entity_poly.pdbx_strand_id
1 'polypeptide(L)'
;TMVSTDWVTSQILEVDPDAEVEVVDLNGTGDHFHVRVISVSFDGMRPLQRQKPILNLFKPHISSGDVHALDLKCMTPEQAAQAGDTTFHPHGDESPFFGVHIRRPEKK
;
A
#
# COMPACT_ATOMS: atom_id res chain seq x y z
N THR A 1 -12.12 -14.99 1.29
CA THR A 1 -10.94 -15.61 0.71
C THR A 1 -9.70 -14.80 1.01
N MET A 2 -8.72 -15.46 1.54
CA MET A 2 -7.48 -14.77 1.90
C MET A 2 -6.59 -14.64 0.68
N VAL A 3 -5.83 -13.55 0.66
CA VAL A 3 -4.84 -13.33 -0.37
C VAL A 3 -3.46 -13.32 0.27
N SER A 4 -2.43 -13.49 -0.54
CA SER A 4 -1.06 -13.56 -0.04
C SER A 4 -0.34 -12.24 -0.28
N THR A 5 0.78 -12.06 0.44
CA THR A 5 1.66 -10.91 0.19
C THR A 5 2.22 -10.97 -1.22
N ASP A 6 2.48 -12.16 -1.73
CA ASP A 6 2.99 -12.30 -3.09
C ASP A 6 1.96 -11.85 -4.12
N TRP A 7 0.70 -12.16 -3.88
CA TRP A 7 -0.36 -11.71 -4.76
C TRP A 7 -0.45 -10.19 -4.78
N VAL A 8 -0.42 -9.57 -3.59
CA VAL A 8 -0.48 -8.11 -3.49
C VAL A 8 0.68 -7.48 -4.25
N THR A 9 1.88 -8.02 -4.05
CA THR A 9 3.07 -7.54 -4.72
C THR A 9 2.92 -7.63 -6.24
N SER A 10 2.42 -8.76 -6.73
CA SER A 10 2.31 -8.98 -8.17
C SER A 10 1.31 -8.02 -8.80
N GLN A 11 0.24 -7.71 -8.10
CA GLN A 11 -0.76 -6.76 -8.60
C GLN A 11 -0.14 -5.39 -8.79
N ILE A 12 0.66 -4.95 -7.83
CA ILE A 12 1.28 -3.64 -7.89
C ILE A 12 2.34 -3.59 -8.99
N LEU A 13 3.10 -4.66 -9.15
CA LEU A 13 4.13 -4.70 -10.19
C LEU A 13 3.54 -4.69 -11.59
N GLU A 14 2.29 -5.07 -11.75
CA GLU A 14 1.64 -4.92 -13.04
C GLU A 14 1.41 -3.46 -13.42
N VAL A 15 1.20 -2.63 -12.42
CA VAL A 15 1.02 -1.19 -12.64
C VAL A 15 2.37 -0.50 -12.83
N ASP A 16 3.36 -0.89 -12.05
CA ASP A 16 4.68 -0.26 -12.08
C ASP A 16 5.74 -1.35 -11.92
N PRO A 17 6.18 -1.95 -13.02
CA PRO A 17 7.12 -3.07 -12.96
C PRO A 17 8.47 -2.72 -12.34
N ASP A 18 8.84 -1.44 -12.35
CA ASP A 18 10.13 -1.02 -11.80
C ASP A 18 10.04 -0.64 -10.34
N ALA A 19 8.86 -0.72 -9.74
CA ALA A 19 8.69 -0.34 -8.35
C ALA A 19 9.28 -1.38 -7.42
N GLU A 20 9.70 -0.90 -6.28
CA GLU A 20 10.11 -1.75 -5.17
C GLU A 20 8.91 -1.84 -4.23
N VAL A 21 8.43 -3.04 -3.97
CA VAL A 21 7.20 -3.25 -3.22
C VAL A 21 7.49 -4.05 -1.96
N GLU A 22 7.00 -3.56 -0.84
CA GLU A 22 7.15 -4.22 0.43
C GLU A 22 5.76 -4.38 1.04
N VAL A 23 5.40 -5.62 1.35
CA VAL A 23 4.07 -5.94 1.86
C VAL A 23 4.19 -6.68 3.17
N VAL A 24 3.48 -6.20 4.17
CA VAL A 24 3.44 -6.85 5.49
C VAL A 24 2.00 -7.24 5.79
N ASP A 25 1.81 -8.50 6.11
CA ASP A 25 0.52 -9.03 6.54
C ASP A 25 0.47 -8.92 8.05
N LEU A 26 -0.28 -7.95 8.54
CA LEU A 26 -0.22 -7.57 9.96
C LEU A 26 -0.61 -8.69 10.91
N ASN A 27 -1.62 -9.45 10.54
CA ASN A 27 -2.14 -10.46 11.44
C ASN A 27 -1.80 -11.87 11.01
N GLY A 28 -1.09 -12.01 9.90
CA GLY A 28 -0.79 -13.33 9.36
C GLY A 28 -2.00 -14.05 8.81
N THR A 29 -3.09 -13.33 8.57
CA THR A 29 -4.35 -13.93 8.13
C THR A 29 -4.69 -13.63 6.67
N GLY A 30 -3.85 -12.85 5.98
CA GLY A 30 -4.14 -12.47 4.60
C GLY A 30 -5.27 -11.46 4.49
N ASP A 31 -5.44 -10.64 5.49
CA ASP A 31 -6.63 -9.83 5.69
C ASP A 31 -6.33 -8.34 5.73
N HIS A 32 -5.26 -7.96 6.42
CA HIS A 32 -4.90 -6.57 6.58
C HIS A 32 -3.43 -6.40 6.24
N PHE A 33 -3.16 -5.59 5.22
CA PHE A 33 -1.81 -5.42 4.71
C PHE A 33 -1.31 -4.01 4.86
N HIS A 34 -0.03 -3.90 5.20
CA HIS A 34 0.71 -2.65 5.06
C HIS A 34 1.57 -2.76 3.82
N VAL A 35 1.46 -1.80 2.92
CA VAL A 35 2.14 -1.83 1.64
C VAL A 35 2.96 -0.57 1.45
N ARG A 36 4.22 -0.75 1.12
CA ARG A 36 5.12 0.35 0.80
C ARG A 36 5.61 0.17 -0.62
N VAL A 37 5.40 1.18 -1.45
CA VAL A 37 5.79 1.16 -2.85
C VAL A 37 6.78 2.28 -3.09
N ILE A 38 7.94 1.93 -3.61
CA ILE A 38 9.00 2.90 -3.88
C ILE A 38 9.26 2.89 -5.38
N SER A 39 9.13 4.05 -6.02
CA SER A 39 9.29 4.11 -7.48
C SER A 39 9.75 5.49 -7.89
N VAL A 40 10.67 5.52 -8.87
CA VAL A 40 11.09 6.78 -9.47
C VAL A 40 9.95 7.43 -10.25
N SER A 41 8.97 6.66 -10.66
CA SER A 41 7.83 7.20 -11.40
C SER A 41 6.98 8.13 -10.55
N PHE A 42 7.13 8.06 -9.23
CA PHE A 42 6.38 8.92 -8.33
C PHE A 42 6.95 10.32 -8.22
N ASP A 43 8.14 10.54 -8.78
CA ASP A 43 8.78 11.84 -8.71
C ASP A 43 7.92 12.88 -9.42
N GLY A 44 7.68 14.00 -8.74
CA GLY A 44 6.83 15.06 -9.29
C GLY A 44 5.34 14.81 -9.15
N MET A 45 4.94 13.67 -8.62
CA MET A 45 3.54 13.36 -8.41
C MET A 45 3.13 13.66 -6.97
N ARG A 46 1.90 14.15 -6.82
CA ARG A 46 1.33 14.33 -5.50
C ARG A 46 0.99 12.98 -4.89
N PRO A 47 0.93 12.87 -3.56
CA PRO A 47 0.64 11.59 -2.93
C PRO A 47 -0.62 10.93 -3.44
N LEU A 48 -1.69 11.68 -3.63
CA LEU A 48 -2.94 11.09 -4.12
C LEU A 48 -2.78 10.52 -5.53
N GLN A 49 -2.03 11.21 -6.38
CA GLN A 49 -1.78 10.73 -7.74
C GLN A 49 -1.01 9.43 -7.76
N ARG A 50 -0.11 9.26 -6.80
CA ARG A 50 0.67 8.04 -6.68
C ARG A 50 -0.18 6.88 -6.21
N GLN A 51 -1.07 7.16 -5.27
CA GLN A 51 -1.85 6.14 -4.58
C GLN A 51 -3.03 5.65 -5.40
N LYS A 52 -3.62 6.54 -6.18
CA LYS A 52 -4.89 6.24 -6.82
C LYS A 52 -4.88 5.03 -7.73
N PRO A 53 -3.90 4.87 -8.64
CA PRO A 53 -3.90 3.69 -9.49
C PRO A 53 -3.77 2.40 -8.69
N ILE A 54 -2.99 2.43 -7.62
CA ILE A 54 -2.79 1.25 -6.79
C ILE A 54 -4.04 0.96 -5.99
N LEU A 55 -4.65 1.97 -5.40
CA LEU A 55 -5.89 1.78 -4.67
C LEU A 55 -6.98 1.21 -5.56
N ASN A 56 -7.03 1.65 -6.81
CA ASN A 56 -8.03 1.15 -7.74
C ASN A 56 -7.88 -0.32 -8.03
N LEU A 57 -6.67 -0.86 -7.94
CA LEU A 57 -6.46 -2.29 -8.08
C LEU A 57 -7.18 -3.08 -6.99
N PHE A 58 -7.17 -2.53 -5.78
CA PHE A 58 -7.64 -3.29 -4.62
C PHE A 58 -9.06 -2.98 -4.22
N LYS A 59 -9.64 -1.92 -4.75
CA LYS A 59 -11.03 -1.58 -4.40
C LYS A 59 -12.01 -2.72 -4.59
N PRO A 60 -11.99 -3.43 -5.74
CA PRO A 60 -12.92 -4.55 -5.89
C PRO A 60 -12.70 -5.64 -4.85
N HIS A 61 -11.45 -5.87 -4.47
CA HIS A 61 -11.11 -6.92 -3.51
C HIS A 61 -11.48 -6.51 -2.09
N ILE A 62 -11.42 -5.22 -1.79
CA ILE A 62 -11.89 -4.73 -0.51
C ILE A 62 -13.40 -4.79 -0.44
N SER A 63 -14.08 -4.44 -1.52
CA SER A 63 -15.53 -4.53 -1.58
C SER A 63 -16.02 -5.97 -1.44
N SER A 64 -15.30 -6.91 -2.04
CA SER A 64 -15.69 -8.32 -1.98
C SER A 64 -15.36 -8.97 -0.64
N GLY A 65 -14.46 -8.35 0.13
CA GLY A 65 -14.02 -8.91 1.39
C GLY A 65 -12.78 -9.76 1.29
N ASP A 66 -12.19 -9.89 0.11
CA ASP A 66 -10.93 -10.62 -0.05
C ASP A 66 -9.80 -9.94 0.72
N VAL A 67 -9.81 -8.62 0.76
CA VAL A 67 -8.89 -7.83 1.55
C VAL A 67 -9.75 -7.00 2.49
N HIS A 68 -9.49 -7.11 3.80
CA HIS A 68 -10.27 -6.36 4.77
C HIS A 68 -9.82 -4.90 4.83
N ALA A 69 -8.52 -4.69 4.88
CA ALA A 69 -7.97 -3.35 4.99
C ALA A 69 -6.58 -3.30 4.37
N LEU A 70 -6.18 -2.13 3.94
CA LEU A 70 -4.89 -1.94 3.30
C LEU A 70 -4.38 -0.53 3.63
N ASP A 71 -3.16 -0.47 4.15
CA ASP A 71 -2.46 0.78 4.37
C ASP A 71 -1.39 0.90 3.30
N LEU A 72 -1.36 2.02 2.61
CA LEU A 72 -0.50 2.20 1.46
C LEU A 72 0.38 3.44 1.62
N LYS A 73 1.67 3.26 1.38
CA LYS A 73 2.63 4.36 1.27
C LYS A 73 3.32 4.29 -0.08
N CYS A 74 3.39 5.43 -0.75
CA CYS A 74 4.04 5.54 -2.04
C CYS A 74 5.12 6.62 -1.95
N MET A 75 6.37 6.22 -2.21
CA MET A 75 7.52 7.10 -2.03
C MET A 75 8.43 7.04 -3.23
N THR A 76 9.14 8.16 -3.45
CA THR A 76 10.29 8.11 -4.36
C THR A 76 11.45 7.44 -3.63
N PRO A 77 12.48 6.96 -4.37
CA PRO A 77 13.64 6.39 -3.70
C PRO A 77 14.31 7.35 -2.73
N GLU A 78 14.32 8.63 -3.07
CA GLU A 78 14.91 9.63 -2.19
C GLU A 78 14.14 9.73 -0.88
N GLN A 79 12.81 9.76 -0.96
CA GLN A 79 11.99 9.82 0.24
C GLN A 79 12.12 8.56 1.09
N ALA A 80 12.25 7.43 0.43
CA ALA A 80 12.44 6.16 1.14
C ALA A 80 13.76 6.15 1.88
N ALA A 81 14.81 6.69 1.27
CA ALA A 81 16.11 6.78 1.92
C ALA A 81 16.05 7.66 3.16
N GLN A 82 15.29 8.75 3.09
CA GLN A 82 15.14 9.63 4.24
C GLN A 82 14.31 8.99 5.35
N ALA A 83 13.36 8.16 4.99
CA ALA A 83 12.52 7.48 5.98
C ALA A 83 13.25 6.31 6.65
N GLY A 84 14.34 5.84 6.05
CA GLY A 84 15.08 4.72 6.59
C GLY A 84 14.38 3.40 6.31
N ASP A 85 14.73 2.40 7.09
CA ASP A 85 14.22 1.05 6.87
C ASP A 85 12.85 0.81 7.47
N THR A 86 12.32 1.80 8.15
CA THR A 86 11.04 1.64 8.82
C THR A 86 9.93 1.57 7.80
N THR A 87 9.17 0.50 7.83
CA THR A 87 8.05 0.34 6.92
C THR A 87 6.84 1.08 7.44
N PHE A 88 6.32 0.65 8.56
CA PHE A 88 5.15 1.27 9.17
C PHE A 88 5.25 1.19 10.67
N HIS A 89 4.80 2.24 11.31
CA HIS A 89 4.64 2.26 12.76
C HIS A 89 3.17 2.15 13.08
N PRO A 90 2.78 1.24 13.94
CA PRO A 90 1.37 1.05 14.23
C PRO A 90 0.66 2.32 14.67
N HIS A 91 1.37 3.15 15.39
CA HIS A 91 0.74 4.34 15.96
C HIS A 91 1.42 5.62 15.57
N GLY A 92 2.54 5.54 14.90
CA GLY A 92 3.41 6.65 14.88
C GLY A 92 3.80 7.19 13.54
N ASP A 93 3.17 6.73 12.50
CA ASP A 93 3.53 7.29 11.22
C ASP A 93 2.88 8.66 11.11
N GLU A 94 3.69 9.66 11.39
CA GLU A 94 3.25 11.03 11.42
C GLU A 94 3.20 11.68 10.07
N SER A 95 3.54 10.95 9.02
CA SER A 95 3.65 11.55 7.71
C SER A 95 2.34 11.36 6.95
N PRO A 96 1.43 12.33 7.01
CA PRO A 96 0.15 12.21 6.31
C PRO A 96 0.29 12.28 4.80
N PHE A 97 1.49 12.67 4.34
CA PHE A 97 1.69 12.88 2.92
C PHE A 97 1.97 11.61 2.16
N PHE A 98 2.40 10.56 2.84
CA PHE A 98 2.84 9.35 2.15
C PHE A 98 1.95 8.15 2.40
N GLY A 99 1.05 8.25 3.36
CA GLY A 99 0.26 7.11 3.74
C GLY A 99 -1.21 7.30 3.51
N VAL A 100 -1.88 6.24 3.18
CA VAL A 100 -3.33 6.20 3.07
C VAL A 100 -3.80 4.86 3.59
N HIS A 101 -4.92 4.88 4.29
CA HIS A 101 -5.56 3.68 4.80
C HIS A 101 -6.89 3.52 4.11
N ILE A 102 -7.14 2.33 3.58
CA ILE A 102 -8.41 2.01 2.98
C ILE A 102 -8.91 0.71 3.55
N ARG A 103 -10.18 0.67 3.87
CA ARG A 103 -10.80 -0.51 4.44
C ARG A 103 -12.23 -0.61 3.96
N ARG A 104 -12.77 -1.81 4.11
CA ARG A 104 -14.14 -2.05 3.74
C ARG A 104 -15.06 -1.24 4.64
N PRO A 105 -16.04 -0.52 4.06
CA PRO A 105 -16.98 0.25 4.87
C PRO A 105 -17.78 -0.65 5.80
N GLU A 106 -18.02 -0.13 6.98
CA GLU A 106 -18.85 -0.83 7.95
C GLU A 106 -20.29 -0.76 7.51
N LYS A 107 -20.97 -1.85 7.68
CA LYS A 107 -22.41 -1.84 7.47
C LYS A 107 -23.15 -1.48 8.72
N LYS A 108 -24.18 -0.72 8.57
CA LYS A 108 -24.99 -0.33 9.71
C LYS A 108 -26.21 -1.17 9.84
#